data_03b2af3be80df9feceb26aa33c01ff1a
#
_entry.id   03b2af3be80df9feceb26aa33c01ff1a
#
_cell.length_a   1.000
_cell.length_b   1.000
_cell.length_c   1.000
_cell.angle_alpha   90.00
_cell.angle_beta   90.00
_cell.angle_gamma   90.00
#
_symmetry.space_group_name_H-M   'P 1'
#
loop_
_entity.id
_entity.type
_entity.pdbx_description
1 polymer ?
#
loop_
_entity_poly.entity_id
_entity_poly.type
_entity_poly.pdbx_seq_one_letter_code
_entity_poly.pdbx_strand_id
1 'polypeptide(L)'
;MTIKPGFSLSRRGFLAGACCAAAAPVLTPFSVAAAPGESRFVTIILRGGMDGLDLVQPYGDAAFAGLRPTLGLTPGTGLVDLDGFFGLNPAASALMPLWRENALSFVHAVATPYRNGRSHFDGQTMLENGGTDASQKSGWLNRTLAVIPRTDGRKALDIHTSMELILSGPNKADNRPGTGDVEMAQDEIGFLERLYAADAPFAAAMEEVKRTGFSAGGYRQKRNRSVVDMARLAGGMLREDYRIASFSINGWDTHREQASQFGSVAGELAAAIVALKDALGADAWARTVV
;
A
#
# COMPACT_ATOMS: atom_id res chain seq x y z
N MET A 1 25.92 45.43 -5.84
CA MET A 1 25.48 44.05 -5.86
C MET A 1 24.88 43.73 -4.48
N THR A 2 23.57 43.88 -4.34
CA THR A 2 22.89 43.91 -3.05
C THR A 2 22.33 42.51 -2.76
N ILE A 3 22.87 41.84 -1.75
CA ILE A 3 22.44 40.53 -1.27
C ILE A 3 21.11 40.72 -0.54
N LYS A 4 20.03 40.09 -1.04
CA LYS A 4 18.75 40.04 -0.36
C LYS A 4 18.86 39.17 0.90
N PRO A 5 18.27 39.58 2.05
CA PRO A 5 18.33 38.79 3.27
C PRO A 5 17.54 37.50 3.09
N GLY A 6 18.10 36.37 3.53
CA GLY A 6 17.50 35.08 3.52
C GLY A 6 16.26 35.03 4.47
N PHE A 7 15.23 34.37 4.02
CA PHE A 7 14.01 34.11 4.81
C PHE A 7 14.38 33.20 6.00
N SER A 8 14.37 33.72 7.21
CA SER A 8 14.47 32.92 8.42
C SER A 8 13.06 32.63 8.95
N LEU A 9 12.62 31.40 8.80
CA LEU A 9 11.38 30.94 9.46
C LEU A 9 11.67 30.72 10.95
N SER A 10 11.00 31.46 11.81
CA SER A 10 11.04 31.18 13.26
C SER A 10 10.30 29.87 13.56
N ARG A 11 10.72 29.13 14.61
CA ARG A 11 10.03 27.91 15.07
C ARG A 11 8.52 28.12 15.30
N ARG A 12 8.12 29.29 15.77
CA ARG A 12 6.70 29.67 15.92
C ARG A 12 6.01 29.85 14.55
N GLY A 13 6.66 30.45 13.56
CA GLY A 13 6.12 30.58 12.20
C GLY A 13 5.95 29.24 11.50
N PHE A 14 6.89 28.31 11.72
CA PHE A 14 6.79 26.93 11.22
C PHE A 14 5.62 26.18 11.89
N LEU A 15 5.48 26.26 13.21
CA LEU A 15 4.38 25.63 13.94
C LEU A 15 3.02 26.24 13.59
N ALA A 16 2.94 27.56 13.43
CA ALA A 16 1.71 28.22 12.99
C ALA A 16 1.33 27.80 11.56
N GLY A 17 2.30 27.69 10.66
CA GLY A 17 2.09 27.16 9.29
C GLY A 17 1.66 25.70 9.28
N ALA A 18 2.26 24.87 10.13
CA ALA A 18 1.90 23.46 10.28
C ALA A 18 0.50 23.27 10.91
N CYS A 19 0.13 24.11 11.90
CA CYS A 19 -1.22 24.12 12.47
C CYS A 19 -2.28 24.60 11.47
N CYS A 20 -1.96 25.58 10.62
CA CYS A 20 -2.86 26.01 9.54
C CYS A 20 -3.01 24.93 8.46
N ALA A 21 -1.96 24.18 8.16
CA ALA A 21 -2.02 23.04 7.25
C ALA A 21 -2.82 21.86 7.85
N ALA A 22 -2.74 21.65 9.17
CA ALA A 22 -3.54 20.65 9.88
C ALA A 22 -5.01 21.06 10.07
N ALA A 23 -5.31 22.38 10.09
CA ALA A 23 -6.66 22.91 10.18
C ALA A 23 -7.36 23.08 8.82
N ALA A 24 -6.67 22.82 7.70
CA ALA A 24 -7.26 22.74 6.40
C ALA A 24 -7.60 21.27 6.06
N PRO A 25 -8.75 20.74 6.46
CA PRO A 25 -9.14 19.36 6.19
C PRO A 25 -9.54 19.15 4.71
N VAL A 26 -9.38 20.17 3.89
CA VAL A 26 -9.78 20.11 2.49
C VAL A 26 -8.79 20.93 1.68
N LEU A 27 -8.19 20.31 0.69
CA LEU A 27 -7.49 20.99 -0.41
C LEU A 27 -5.97 21.22 -0.25
N THR A 28 -5.23 20.22 0.20
CA THR A 28 -4.15 19.88 -0.70
C THR A 28 -4.72 18.88 -1.68
N PRO A 29 -5.02 19.24 -2.92
CA PRO A 29 -5.10 18.24 -3.94
C PRO A 29 -3.76 17.51 -3.82
N PHE A 30 -3.77 16.25 -3.50
CA PHE A 30 -2.70 15.39 -3.89
C PHE A 30 -2.67 15.60 -5.40
N SER A 31 -1.88 16.59 -5.81
CA SER A 31 -1.57 16.74 -7.20
C SER A 31 -0.72 15.54 -7.51
N VAL A 32 -1.38 14.43 -7.79
CA VAL A 32 -0.90 13.56 -8.83
C VAL A 32 -0.95 14.48 -10.04
N ALA A 33 0.02 15.41 -10.09
CA ALA A 33 0.18 16.29 -11.22
C ALA A 33 0.25 15.33 -12.38
N ALA A 34 -0.82 15.32 -13.14
CA ALA A 34 -0.92 14.58 -14.36
C ALA A 34 0.12 15.19 -15.31
N ALA A 35 1.40 14.91 -15.05
CA ALA A 35 2.29 14.77 -16.17
C ALA A 35 1.62 13.71 -17.02
N PRO A 36 1.29 14.00 -18.28
CA PRO A 36 0.86 13.01 -19.24
C PRO A 36 2.02 12.02 -19.28
N GLY A 37 1.97 10.97 -18.50
CA GLY A 37 3.16 10.19 -18.27
C GLY A 37 2.90 8.95 -17.47
N GLU A 38 3.91 8.37 -17.15
CA GLU A 38 4.30 7.08 -16.68
C GLU A 38 4.23 6.93 -15.13
N SER A 39 3.65 7.89 -14.38
CA SER A 39 3.56 7.84 -12.91
C SER A 39 2.66 6.70 -12.45
N ARG A 40 3.09 5.99 -11.42
CA ARG A 40 2.40 4.85 -10.82
C ARG A 40 2.19 5.07 -9.34
N PHE A 41 1.15 4.47 -8.82
CA PHE A 41 0.81 4.53 -7.41
C PHE A 41 0.48 3.14 -6.87
N VAL A 42 1.08 2.79 -5.75
CA VAL A 42 0.82 1.52 -5.06
C VAL A 42 0.37 1.80 -3.64
N THR A 43 -0.67 1.14 -3.20
CA THR A 43 -1.06 1.12 -1.79
C THR A 43 -0.86 -0.27 -1.21
N ILE A 44 -0.25 -0.33 -0.04
CA ILE A 44 -0.12 -1.56 0.75
C ILE A 44 -0.83 -1.32 2.08
N ILE A 45 -1.96 -1.98 2.29
CA ILE A 45 -2.73 -1.81 3.53
C ILE A 45 -2.24 -2.82 4.55
N LEU A 46 -1.82 -2.34 5.71
CA LEU A 46 -1.36 -3.17 6.82
C LEU A 46 -2.53 -3.46 7.76
N ARG A 47 -3.16 -4.64 7.58
CA ARG A 47 -4.41 -4.99 8.25
C ARG A 47 -4.18 -5.60 9.64
N GLY A 48 -4.85 -5.03 10.64
CA GLY A 48 -4.81 -5.47 12.03
C GLY A 48 -4.23 -4.43 12.99
N GLY A 49 -3.92 -3.21 12.50
CA GLY A 49 -3.45 -2.12 13.35
C GLY A 49 -1.98 -2.22 13.70
N MET A 50 -1.13 -2.09 12.68
CA MET A 50 0.32 -2.07 12.84
C MET A 50 0.78 -1.09 13.92
N ASP A 51 1.64 -1.55 14.83
CA ASP A 51 2.33 -0.73 15.82
C ASP A 51 3.50 0.05 15.16
N GLY A 52 3.24 1.27 14.74
CA GLY A 52 4.24 2.12 14.11
C GLY A 52 5.44 2.44 14.99
N LEU A 53 5.24 2.43 16.33
CA LEU A 53 6.34 2.62 17.28
C LEU A 53 7.20 1.36 17.47
N ASP A 54 6.79 0.21 16.94
CA ASP A 54 7.66 -0.98 16.90
C ASP A 54 8.39 -1.07 15.56
N LEU A 55 7.79 -0.57 14.48
CA LEU A 55 8.46 -0.53 13.18
C LEU A 55 9.58 0.52 13.14
N VAL A 56 9.29 1.74 13.58
CA VAL A 56 10.26 2.85 13.62
C VAL A 56 10.23 3.45 15.03
N GLN A 57 11.23 3.13 15.81
CA GLN A 57 11.30 3.44 17.23
C GLN A 57 12.01 4.78 17.46
N PRO A 58 11.43 5.73 18.20
CA PRO A 58 12.09 6.97 18.59
C PRO A 58 13.03 6.72 19.78
N TYR A 59 14.08 5.92 19.62
CA TYR A 59 14.98 5.52 20.67
C TYR A 59 15.75 6.69 21.30
N GLY A 60 15.85 7.81 20.59
CA GLY A 60 16.44 9.04 21.09
C GLY A 60 15.54 9.83 22.05
N ASP A 61 14.26 9.44 22.18
CA ASP A 61 13.37 10.02 23.19
C ASP A 61 13.63 9.39 24.56
N ALA A 62 14.02 10.20 25.53
CA ALA A 62 14.34 9.74 26.87
C ALA A 62 13.19 9.01 27.59
N ALA A 63 11.93 9.30 27.22
CA ALA A 63 10.76 8.65 27.81
C ALA A 63 10.46 7.30 27.15
N PHE A 64 10.95 7.04 25.92
CA PHE A 64 10.56 5.87 25.12
C PHE A 64 10.86 4.55 25.83
N ALA A 65 12.06 4.38 26.37
CA ALA A 65 12.44 3.15 27.07
C ALA A 65 11.55 2.85 28.29
N GLY A 66 11.10 3.90 29.01
CA GLY A 66 10.18 3.74 30.14
C GLY A 66 8.75 3.41 29.71
N LEU A 67 8.34 3.90 28.54
CA LEU A 67 7.01 3.64 27.96
C LEU A 67 6.92 2.29 27.25
N ARG A 68 8.05 1.75 26.78
CA ARG A 68 8.17 0.48 26.03
C ARG A 68 9.24 -0.44 26.60
N PRO A 69 9.15 -0.83 27.91
CA PRO A 69 10.24 -1.53 28.58
C PRO A 69 10.57 -2.93 28.01
N THR A 70 9.60 -3.55 27.30
CA THR A 70 9.78 -4.90 26.73
C THR A 70 9.98 -4.90 25.22
N LEU A 71 9.56 -3.85 24.52
CA LEU A 71 9.61 -3.75 23.06
C LEU A 71 10.61 -2.71 22.57
N GLY A 72 11.05 -1.81 23.47
CA GLY A 72 12.02 -0.77 23.13
C GLY A 72 13.38 -1.37 22.82
N LEU A 73 13.89 -1.08 21.63
CA LEU A 73 15.22 -1.45 21.17
C LEU A 73 16.12 -0.21 21.12
N THR A 74 17.40 -0.45 21.07
CA THR A 74 18.44 0.57 20.83
C THR A 74 19.40 0.04 19.77
N PRO A 75 20.27 0.88 19.17
CA PRO A 75 21.32 0.39 18.29
C PRO A 75 22.20 -0.68 18.94
N GLY A 76 22.44 -0.58 20.25
CA GLY A 76 23.18 -1.59 21.02
C GLY A 76 22.45 -2.94 21.20
N THR A 77 21.13 -2.98 20.98
CA THR A 77 20.29 -4.18 21.07
C THR A 77 19.72 -4.62 19.72
N GLY A 78 20.23 -4.08 18.61
CA GLY A 78 19.92 -4.52 17.28
C GLY A 78 19.02 -3.61 16.46
N LEU A 79 18.53 -2.48 17.01
CA LEU A 79 17.80 -1.48 16.24
C LEU A 79 18.72 -0.89 15.17
N VAL A 80 18.21 -0.70 13.96
CA VAL A 80 18.98 -0.11 12.86
C VAL A 80 18.81 1.41 12.89
N ASP A 81 19.87 2.14 13.24
CA ASP A 81 19.82 3.60 13.31
C ASP A 81 19.47 4.23 11.95
N LEU A 82 18.59 5.25 11.97
CA LEU A 82 18.20 6.01 10.81
C LEU A 82 18.86 7.41 10.78
N ASP A 83 18.80 8.13 11.90
CA ASP A 83 19.18 9.54 11.96
C ASP A 83 19.71 9.99 13.35
N GLY A 84 20.05 9.07 14.24
CA GLY A 84 20.48 9.34 15.61
C GLY A 84 19.33 9.56 16.61
N PHE A 85 18.08 9.57 16.17
CA PHE A 85 16.89 9.69 17.00
C PHE A 85 15.88 8.58 16.75
N PHE A 86 15.63 8.25 15.50
CA PHE A 86 14.78 7.14 15.08
C PHE A 86 15.60 5.94 14.65
N GLY A 87 15.07 4.76 14.88
CA GLY A 87 15.66 3.51 14.40
C GLY A 87 14.61 2.57 13.83
N LEU A 88 15.00 1.84 12.80
CA LEU A 88 14.17 0.86 12.11
C LEU A 88 14.28 -0.50 12.80
N ASN A 89 13.15 -1.18 12.97
CA ASN A 89 13.11 -2.56 13.45
C ASN A 89 14.02 -3.44 12.56
N PRO A 90 14.90 -4.26 13.16
CA PRO A 90 15.88 -5.06 12.41
C PRO A 90 15.24 -6.00 11.38
N ALA A 91 14.02 -6.47 11.62
CA ALA A 91 13.29 -7.30 10.67
C ALA A 91 12.98 -6.58 9.33
N ALA A 92 12.89 -5.25 9.36
CA ALA A 92 12.67 -4.43 8.17
C ALA A 92 13.97 -3.89 7.55
N SER A 93 15.14 -4.35 7.99
CA SER A 93 16.46 -3.85 7.54
C SER A 93 16.70 -3.94 6.04
N ALA A 94 15.99 -4.80 5.31
CA ALA A 94 16.02 -4.87 3.86
C ALA A 94 15.57 -3.56 3.17
N LEU A 95 14.90 -2.65 3.90
CA LEU A 95 14.53 -1.32 3.41
C LEU A 95 15.65 -0.28 3.53
N MET A 96 16.75 -0.57 4.22
CA MET A 96 17.84 0.39 4.45
C MET A 96 18.50 0.94 3.18
N PRO A 97 18.63 0.17 2.07
CA PRO A 97 19.08 0.77 0.81
C PRO A 97 18.18 1.90 0.33
N LEU A 98 16.85 1.74 0.43
CA LEU A 98 15.88 2.78 0.05
C LEU A 98 15.99 4.03 0.94
N TRP A 99 16.23 3.84 2.24
CA TRP A 99 16.48 4.95 3.16
C TRP A 99 17.73 5.75 2.78
N ARG A 100 18.84 5.07 2.51
CA ARG A 100 20.10 5.69 2.12
C ARG A 100 20.04 6.38 0.76
N GLU A 101 19.19 5.90 -0.13
CA GLU A 101 18.91 6.49 -1.45
C GLU A 101 17.93 7.68 -1.38
N ASN A 102 17.41 8.04 -0.19
CA ASN A 102 16.34 9.02 0.01
C ASN A 102 15.03 8.65 -0.73
N ALA A 103 14.81 7.37 -0.95
CA ALA A 103 13.62 6.82 -1.61
C ALA A 103 12.60 6.24 -0.61
N LEU A 104 12.83 6.38 0.69
CA LEU A 104 11.96 5.94 1.76
C LEU A 104 11.84 7.04 2.81
N SER A 105 10.63 7.24 3.32
CA SER A 105 10.36 8.12 4.46
C SER A 105 9.31 7.51 5.36
N PHE A 106 9.27 7.94 6.62
CA PHE A 106 8.30 7.51 7.61
C PHE A 106 7.56 8.73 8.15
N VAL A 107 6.25 8.60 8.36
CA VAL A 107 5.43 9.64 8.97
C VAL A 107 4.84 9.10 10.25
N HIS A 108 5.24 9.66 11.37
CA HIS A 108 4.76 9.28 12.69
C HIS A 108 3.49 10.02 13.08
N ALA A 109 2.80 9.51 14.12
CA ALA A 109 1.61 10.12 14.71
C ALA A 109 0.46 10.35 13.69
N VAL A 110 0.35 9.48 12.70
CA VAL A 110 -0.75 9.48 11.74
C VAL A 110 -1.89 8.62 12.29
N ALA A 111 -3.11 9.12 12.21
CA ALA A 111 -4.30 8.39 12.62
C ALA A 111 -5.49 8.79 11.76
N THR A 112 -6.40 7.84 11.53
CA THR A 112 -7.74 8.14 11.02
C THR A 112 -8.57 8.88 12.05
N PRO A 113 -9.71 9.47 11.71
CA PRO A 113 -10.62 10.08 12.68
C PRO A 113 -11.29 9.07 13.64
N TYR A 114 -11.08 7.78 13.45
CA TYR A 114 -11.59 6.71 14.31
C TYR A 114 -11.14 6.90 15.76
N ARG A 115 -12.08 6.87 16.71
CA ARG A 115 -11.82 7.05 18.14
C ARG A 115 -12.71 6.13 18.99
N ASN A 116 -12.17 5.65 20.09
CA ASN A 116 -12.87 4.98 21.20
C ASN A 116 -13.58 3.66 20.88
N GLY A 117 -13.48 3.11 19.68
CA GLY A 117 -14.26 1.95 19.27
C GLY A 117 -13.55 0.60 19.45
N ARG A 118 -12.23 0.57 19.52
CA ARG A 118 -11.40 -0.65 19.58
C ARG A 118 -11.74 -1.69 18.50
N SER A 119 -12.16 -1.24 17.33
CA SER A 119 -12.47 -2.08 16.18
C SER A 119 -11.46 -1.82 15.06
N HIS A 120 -10.64 -2.79 14.74
CA HIS A 120 -9.74 -2.70 13.58
C HIS A 120 -10.54 -2.56 12.28
N PHE A 121 -11.70 -3.23 12.17
CA PHE A 121 -12.55 -3.19 10.98
C PHE A 121 -13.08 -1.78 10.70
N ASP A 122 -13.57 -1.06 11.71
CA ASP A 122 -14.09 0.29 11.53
C ASP A 122 -12.95 1.27 11.20
N GLY A 123 -11.80 1.14 11.87
CA GLY A 123 -10.63 1.94 11.60
C GLY A 123 -10.10 1.74 10.17
N GLN A 124 -10.06 0.50 9.69
CA GLN A 124 -9.68 0.15 8.32
C GLN A 124 -10.71 0.67 7.31
N THR A 125 -12.00 0.55 7.60
CA THR A 125 -13.05 1.09 6.74
C THR A 125 -12.88 2.59 6.55
N MET A 126 -12.60 3.35 7.61
CA MET A 126 -12.34 4.78 7.51
C MET A 126 -11.05 5.09 6.74
N LEU A 127 -10.01 4.27 6.91
CA LEU A 127 -8.76 4.41 6.15
C LEU A 127 -9.01 4.21 4.65
N GLU A 128 -9.78 3.20 4.29
CA GLU A 128 -10.03 2.85 2.90
C GLU A 128 -11.06 3.77 2.23
N ASN A 129 -12.09 4.20 2.96
CA ASN A 129 -13.08 5.12 2.40
C ASN A 129 -12.64 6.60 2.45
N GLY A 130 -11.60 6.93 3.26
CA GLY A 130 -11.11 8.30 3.42
C GLY A 130 -12.13 9.24 4.07
N GLY A 131 -13.16 8.69 4.71
CA GLY A 131 -14.23 9.44 5.38
C GLY A 131 -14.02 9.61 6.87
N THR A 132 -14.99 10.25 7.50
CA THR A 132 -15.02 10.46 8.96
C THR A 132 -15.79 9.35 9.68
N ASP A 133 -16.45 8.49 8.95
CA ASP A 133 -17.22 7.36 9.47
C ASP A 133 -17.21 6.18 8.51
N ALA A 134 -17.78 5.06 8.92
CA ALA A 134 -17.83 3.82 8.15
C ALA A 134 -19.02 3.75 7.15
N SER A 135 -19.82 4.78 7.02
CA SER A 135 -21.05 4.74 6.20
C SER A 135 -20.76 4.81 4.69
N GLN A 136 -19.65 5.42 4.31
CA GLN A 136 -19.28 5.59 2.90
C GLN A 136 -18.85 4.25 2.29
N LYS A 137 -19.55 3.85 1.22
CA LYS A 137 -19.38 2.54 0.56
C LYS A 137 -18.40 2.54 -0.60
N SER A 138 -17.76 3.67 -0.91
CA SER A 138 -16.73 3.76 -1.95
C SER A 138 -15.38 4.17 -1.37
N GLY A 139 -14.32 3.57 -1.89
CA GLY A 139 -12.95 3.88 -1.50
C GLY A 139 -12.47 5.24 -2.04
N TRP A 140 -11.58 5.88 -1.29
CA TRP A 140 -11.02 7.17 -1.74
C TRP A 140 -10.19 7.01 -3.01
N LEU A 141 -9.48 5.89 -3.16
CA LEU A 141 -8.67 5.62 -4.35
C LEU A 141 -9.55 5.37 -5.58
N ASN A 142 -10.69 4.67 -5.41
CA ASN A 142 -11.66 4.54 -6.49
C ASN A 142 -12.21 5.90 -6.94
N ARG A 143 -12.55 6.79 -5.99
CA ARG A 143 -13.02 8.14 -6.35
C ARG A 143 -11.95 8.97 -7.06
N THR A 144 -10.68 8.77 -6.72
CA THR A 144 -9.54 9.42 -7.38
C THR A 144 -9.46 9.05 -8.87
N LEU A 145 -9.88 7.83 -9.25
CA LEU A 145 -9.92 7.41 -10.67
C LEU A 145 -10.78 8.32 -11.55
N ALA A 146 -11.78 9.00 -10.98
CA ALA A 146 -12.63 9.92 -11.74
C ALA A 146 -11.90 11.20 -12.16
N VAL A 147 -10.86 11.61 -11.45
CA VAL A 147 -10.11 12.85 -11.69
C VAL A 147 -8.75 12.62 -12.36
N ILE A 148 -8.30 11.36 -12.42
CA ILE A 148 -7.10 11.02 -13.19
C ILE A 148 -7.44 11.10 -14.68
N PRO A 149 -6.70 11.89 -15.48
CA PRO A 149 -6.91 11.95 -16.91
C PRO A 149 -6.86 10.54 -17.51
N ARG A 150 -7.86 10.20 -18.31
CA ARG A 150 -7.89 8.91 -19.01
C ARG A 150 -6.78 8.92 -20.05
N THR A 151 -5.69 8.26 -19.74
CA THR A 151 -4.66 7.93 -20.69
C THR A 151 -4.81 6.45 -21.03
N ASP A 152 -5.27 6.16 -22.23
CA ASP A 152 -5.14 4.88 -22.96
C ASP A 152 -5.67 3.62 -22.25
N GLY A 153 -6.76 3.72 -21.49
CA GLY A 153 -7.40 2.56 -20.87
C GLY A 153 -6.67 1.94 -19.67
N ARG A 154 -5.63 2.58 -19.17
CA ARG A 154 -4.85 2.12 -18.02
C ARG A 154 -5.69 2.13 -16.75
N LYS A 155 -5.67 1.01 -16.04
CA LYS A 155 -6.63 0.63 -15.02
C LYS A 155 -5.98 0.62 -13.65
N ALA A 156 -6.83 0.65 -12.62
CA ALA A 156 -6.46 0.29 -11.25
C ALA A 156 -6.65 -1.21 -11.04
N LEU A 157 -5.75 -1.81 -10.30
CA LEU A 157 -5.74 -3.24 -9.97
C LEU A 157 -5.77 -3.43 -8.45
N ASP A 158 -6.72 -4.21 -7.99
CA ASP A 158 -6.75 -4.76 -6.65
C ASP A 158 -6.25 -6.21 -6.67
N ILE A 159 -5.27 -6.52 -5.82
CA ILE A 159 -4.70 -7.87 -5.74
C ILE A 159 -5.18 -8.52 -4.44
N HIS A 160 -6.43 -8.94 -4.44
CA HIS A 160 -7.08 -9.60 -3.32
C HIS A 160 -8.12 -10.60 -3.82
N THR A 161 -8.60 -11.49 -2.96
CA THR A 161 -9.65 -12.48 -3.30
C THR A 161 -10.98 -11.84 -3.69
N SER A 162 -11.25 -10.63 -3.17
CA SER A 162 -12.41 -9.81 -3.52
C SER A 162 -11.98 -8.35 -3.55
N MET A 163 -12.68 -7.51 -4.30
CA MET A 163 -12.39 -6.08 -4.35
C MET A 163 -12.39 -5.46 -2.96
N GLU A 164 -11.25 -4.91 -2.54
CA GLU A 164 -11.13 -4.18 -1.30
C GLU A 164 -11.82 -2.81 -1.39
N LEU A 165 -12.28 -2.29 -0.23
CA LEU A 165 -13.07 -1.06 -0.20
C LEU A 165 -12.32 0.12 -0.82
N ILE A 166 -11.01 0.19 -0.65
CA ILE A 166 -10.18 1.29 -1.19
C ILE A 166 -10.35 1.50 -2.70
N LEU A 167 -10.53 0.41 -3.46
CA LEU A 167 -10.77 0.43 -4.92
C LEU A 167 -12.22 0.12 -5.30
N SER A 168 -13.10 -0.16 -4.34
CA SER A 168 -14.53 -0.36 -4.57
C SER A 168 -15.24 0.98 -4.83
N GLY A 169 -16.14 1.03 -5.82
CA GLY A 169 -16.91 2.25 -6.13
C GLY A 169 -17.37 2.31 -7.59
N PRO A 170 -17.84 3.51 -8.03
CA PRO A 170 -18.45 3.66 -9.34
C PRO A 170 -17.43 3.64 -10.51
N ASN A 171 -16.14 3.82 -10.23
CA ASN A 171 -15.11 3.84 -11.27
C ASN A 171 -14.53 2.43 -11.45
N LYS A 172 -14.29 2.05 -12.70
CA LYS A 172 -13.82 0.71 -13.05
C LYS A 172 -12.41 0.48 -12.49
N ALA A 173 -12.28 -0.54 -11.66
CA ALA A 173 -11.03 -1.13 -11.24
C ALA A 173 -11.11 -2.64 -11.50
N ASP A 174 -9.99 -3.26 -11.77
CA ASP A 174 -9.92 -4.70 -11.96
C ASP A 174 -9.51 -5.38 -10.65
N ASN A 175 -9.98 -6.58 -10.43
CA ASN A 175 -9.58 -7.38 -9.27
C ASN A 175 -8.89 -8.65 -9.76
N ARG A 176 -7.74 -8.95 -9.17
CA ARG A 176 -7.07 -10.23 -9.38
C ARG A 176 -6.84 -10.93 -8.05
N PRO A 177 -7.30 -12.15 -7.88
CA PRO A 177 -7.02 -12.92 -6.68
C PRO A 177 -5.52 -13.01 -6.44
N GLY A 178 -5.09 -12.59 -5.25
CA GLY A 178 -3.71 -12.76 -4.78
C GLY A 178 -3.39 -14.22 -4.46
N THR A 179 -4.41 -15.07 -4.36
CA THR A 179 -4.28 -16.49 -4.06
C THR A 179 -4.79 -17.31 -5.24
N GLY A 180 -3.94 -18.19 -5.73
CA GLY A 180 -4.27 -19.30 -6.62
C GLY A 180 -5.04 -18.97 -7.90
N ASP A 181 -4.49 -19.33 -9.02
CA ASP A 181 -5.27 -19.48 -10.24
C ASP A 181 -6.39 -20.49 -9.93
N VAL A 182 -7.62 -20.16 -10.26
CA VAL A 182 -8.70 -21.15 -10.27
C VAL A 182 -8.36 -22.10 -11.41
N GLU A 183 -7.88 -23.27 -11.07
CA GLU A 183 -7.64 -24.31 -12.06
C GLU A 183 -9.00 -24.85 -12.49
N MET A 184 -9.40 -24.49 -13.69
CA MET A 184 -10.61 -25.04 -14.31
C MET A 184 -10.16 -26.06 -15.35
N ALA A 185 -10.83 -27.20 -15.38
CA ALA A 185 -10.63 -28.17 -16.42
C ALA A 185 -11.07 -27.60 -17.79
N GLN A 186 -10.47 -28.07 -18.88
CA GLN A 186 -10.78 -27.59 -20.23
C GLN A 186 -12.25 -27.77 -20.61
N ASP A 187 -12.88 -28.81 -20.13
CA ASP A 187 -14.30 -29.09 -20.31
C ASP A 187 -15.19 -28.12 -19.52
N GLU A 188 -14.76 -27.71 -18.32
CA GLU A 188 -15.43 -26.67 -17.53
C GLU A 188 -15.35 -25.29 -18.21
N ILE A 189 -14.18 -24.94 -18.72
CA ILE A 189 -13.98 -23.71 -19.50
C ILE A 189 -14.89 -23.73 -20.75
N GLY A 190 -14.86 -24.82 -21.50
CA GLY A 190 -15.73 -25.00 -22.68
C GLY A 190 -17.22 -25.01 -22.33
N PHE A 191 -17.59 -25.46 -21.15
CA PHE A 191 -18.97 -25.36 -20.66
C PHE A 191 -19.36 -23.89 -20.39
N LEU A 192 -18.53 -23.14 -19.69
CA LEU A 192 -18.79 -21.72 -19.40
C LEU A 192 -18.83 -20.87 -20.66
N GLU A 193 -17.96 -21.14 -21.63
CA GLU A 193 -18.01 -20.47 -22.94
C GLU A 193 -19.35 -20.65 -23.63
N ARG A 194 -19.85 -21.88 -23.65
CA ARG A 194 -21.17 -22.16 -24.25
C ARG A 194 -22.31 -21.52 -23.46
N LEU A 195 -22.20 -21.54 -22.12
CA LEU A 195 -23.22 -20.97 -21.24
C LEU A 195 -23.34 -19.45 -21.42
N TYR A 196 -22.20 -18.78 -21.58
CA TYR A 196 -22.13 -17.31 -21.68
C TYR A 196 -22.02 -16.77 -23.10
N ALA A 197 -22.02 -17.63 -24.11
CA ALA A 197 -21.86 -17.21 -25.51
C ALA A 197 -22.96 -16.21 -25.98
N ALA A 198 -24.15 -16.26 -25.40
CA ALA A 198 -25.26 -15.37 -25.71
C ALA A 198 -25.26 -14.06 -24.89
N ASP A 199 -24.40 -13.96 -23.86
CA ASP A 199 -24.29 -12.79 -22.99
C ASP A 199 -23.01 -12.03 -23.34
N ALA A 200 -23.12 -10.95 -24.11
CA ALA A 200 -21.99 -10.20 -24.62
C ALA A 200 -21.02 -9.69 -23.52
N PRO A 201 -21.46 -9.16 -22.36
CA PRO A 201 -20.59 -8.80 -21.24
C PRO A 201 -19.79 -9.98 -20.69
N PHE A 202 -20.41 -11.14 -20.51
CA PHE A 202 -19.74 -12.33 -20.01
C PHE A 202 -18.78 -12.95 -21.04
N ALA A 203 -19.16 -12.96 -22.32
CA ALA A 203 -18.28 -13.41 -23.40
C ALA A 203 -17.02 -12.54 -23.48
N ALA A 204 -17.17 -11.22 -23.40
CA ALA A 204 -16.03 -10.30 -23.37
C ALA A 204 -15.14 -10.49 -22.12
N ALA A 205 -15.74 -10.74 -20.95
CA ALA A 205 -14.99 -11.05 -19.74
C ALA A 205 -14.22 -12.37 -19.85
N MET A 206 -14.79 -13.39 -20.47
CA MET A 206 -14.14 -14.67 -20.69
C MET A 206 -12.94 -14.55 -21.64
N GLU A 207 -13.07 -13.78 -22.73
CA GLU A 207 -11.95 -13.48 -23.63
C GLU A 207 -10.83 -12.70 -22.92
N GLU A 208 -11.18 -11.75 -22.05
CA GLU A 208 -10.19 -11.04 -21.23
C GLU A 208 -9.47 -11.99 -20.26
N VAL A 209 -10.19 -12.89 -19.64
CA VAL A 209 -9.64 -13.93 -18.76
C VAL A 209 -8.66 -14.83 -19.51
N LYS A 210 -9.01 -15.28 -20.74
CA LYS A 210 -8.10 -16.05 -21.58
C LYS A 210 -6.84 -15.26 -21.95
N ARG A 211 -7.01 -14.02 -22.34
CA ARG A 211 -5.90 -13.15 -22.74
C ARG A 211 -4.94 -12.86 -21.59
N THR A 212 -5.46 -12.74 -20.37
CA THR A 212 -4.70 -12.33 -19.19
C THR A 212 -4.12 -13.48 -18.37
N GLY A 213 -4.34 -14.73 -18.74
CA GLY A 213 -3.63 -15.83 -18.13
C GLY A 213 -4.42 -17.02 -17.61
N PHE A 214 -5.53 -17.41 -18.23
CA PHE A 214 -5.92 -18.82 -18.16
C PHE A 214 -4.94 -19.62 -19.02
N SER A 215 -3.84 -20.05 -18.44
CA SER A 215 -3.03 -21.11 -19.02
C SER A 215 -3.76 -22.42 -18.79
N ALA A 216 -4.40 -22.93 -19.83
CA ALA A 216 -4.85 -24.29 -19.90
C ALA A 216 -3.62 -25.22 -19.96
N GLY A 217 -3.10 -25.60 -18.82
CA GLY A 217 -1.92 -26.47 -18.73
C GLY A 217 -1.22 -26.29 -17.40
N GLY A 218 -1.71 -26.98 -16.38
CA GLY A 218 -0.88 -27.46 -15.29
C GLY A 218 -0.17 -26.41 -14.42
N TYR A 219 -0.82 -25.35 -13.99
CA TYR A 219 -0.31 -24.59 -12.85
C TYR A 219 -0.67 -25.33 -11.57
N ARG A 220 0.32 -25.95 -10.98
CA ARG A 220 0.22 -26.50 -9.63
C ARG A 220 -0.17 -25.37 -8.69
N GLN A 221 -1.36 -25.45 -8.13
CA GLN A 221 -1.90 -24.57 -7.12
C GLN A 221 -0.90 -24.43 -5.97
N LYS A 222 -0.11 -23.36 -5.93
CA LYS A 222 0.48 -22.87 -4.69
C LYS A 222 -0.66 -22.29 -3.90
N ARG A 223 -1.15 -23.03 -2.94
CA ARG A 223 -2.05 -22.52 -1.89
C ARG A 223 -1.38 -21.29 -1.27
N ASN A 224 -1.98 -20.13 -1.40
CA ASN A 224 -1.55 -18.81 -0.96
C ASN A 224 -0.30 -18.29 -1.70
N ARG A 225 -0.48 -17.32 -2.57
CA ARG A 225 0.64 -16.47 -2.99
C ARG A 225 1.17 -15.76 -1.74
N SER A 226 2.48 -15.78 -1.56
CA SER A 226 3.12 -14.98 -0.52
C SER A 226 2.90 -13.49 -0.82
N VAL A 227 3.00 -12.64 0.19
CA VAL A 227 2.95 -11.18 0.02
C VAL A 227 3.97 -10.72 -1.03
N VAL A 228 5.13 -11.38 -1.07
CA VAL A 228 6.18 -11.15 -2.06
C VAL A 228 5.70 -11.46 -3.49
N ASP A 229 4.94 -12.52 -3.67
CA ASP A 229 4.39 -12.88 -4.99
C ASP A 229 3.30 -11.88 -5.43
N MET A 230 2.49 -11.36 -4.50
CA MET A 230 1.53 -10.28 -4.78
C MET A 230 2.26 -9.01 -5.22
N ALA A 231 3.34 -8.65 -4.55
CA ALA A 231 4.16 -7.49 -4.88
C ALA A 231 4.83 -7.63 -6.26
N ARG A 232 5.33 -8.83 -6.61
CA ARG A 232 5.86 -9.12 -7.95
C ARG A 232 4.79 -9.02 -9.03
N LEU A 233 3.60 -9.55 -8.77
CA LEU A 233 2.47 -9.43 -9.68
C LEU A 233 2.10 -7.97 -9.89
N ALA A 234 1.98 -7.17 -8.81
CA ALA A 234 1.73 -5.74 -8.90
C ALA A 234 2.77 -5.03 -9.78
N GLY A 235 4.06 -5.29 -9.55
CA GLY A 235 5.15 -4.71 -10.32
C GLY A 235 5.10 -5.07 -11.81
N GLY A 236 4.82 -6.34 -12.13
CA GLY A 236 4.64 -6.80 -13.51
C GLY A 236 3.48 -6.09 -14.22
N MET A 237 2.31 -6.08 -13.58
CA MET A 237 1.10 -5.44 -14.13
C MET A 237 1.26 -3.92 -14.29
N LEU A 238 1.94 -3.26 -13.36
CA LEU A 238 2.21 -1.82 -13.43
C LEU A 238 3.23 -1.45 -14.54
N ARG A 239 4.03 -2.38 -15.00
CA ARG A 239 4.91 -2.15 -16.17
C ARG A 239 4.12 -2.16 -17.47
N GLU A 240 2.99 -2.81 -17.51
CA GLU A 240 2.14 -2.98 -18.68
C GLU A 240 1.00 -1.95 -18.67
N ASP A 241 -0.19 -2.39 -18.33
CA ASP A 241 -1.43 -1.65 -18.56
C ASP A 241 -1.93 -0.86 -17.33
N TYR A 242 -1.38 -1.12 -16.13
CA TYR A 242 -1.90 -0.55 -14.89
C TYR A 242 -1.08 0.64 -14.41
N ARG A 243 -1.76 1.59 -13.75
CA ARG A 243 -1.14 2.75 -13.10
C ARG A 243 -1.27 2.75 -11.60
N ILE A 244 -2.26 2.05 -11.10
CA ILE A 244 -2.56 1.94 -9.69
C ILE A 244 -2.64 0.47 -9.34
N ALA A 245 -2.02 0.08 -8.24
CA ALA A 245 -2.18 -1.23 -7.64
C ALA A 245 -2.46 -1.09 -6.14
N SER A 246 -3.29 -1.96 -5.61
CA SER A 246 -3.55 -2.09 -4.18
C SER A 246 -3.46 -3.55 -3.76
N PHE A 247 -2.88 -3.79 -2.59
CA PHE A 247 -2.94 -5.09 -1.92
C PHE A 247 -2.78 -4.92 -0.41
N SER A 248 -3.12 -5.96 0.34
CA SER A 248 -3.07 -5.94 1.80
C SER A 248 -2.12 -6.98 2.36
N ILE A 249 -1.53 -6.65 3.50
CA ILE A 249 -0.74 -7.56 4.34
C ILE A 249 -1.47 -7.72 5.66
N ASN A 250 -1.88 -8.94 5.99
CA ASN A 250 -2.53 -9.28 7.23
C ASN A 250 -1.51 -9.64 8.32
N GLY A 251 -1.99 -9.81 9.57
CA GLY A 251 -1.16 -10.31 10.68
C GLY A 251 -0.59 -9.23 11.58
N TRP A 252 -1.00 -7.96 11.42
CA TRP A 252 -0.52 -6.86 12.25
C TRP A 252 -1.26 -6.72 13.59
N ASP A 253 -2.29 -7.52 13.82
CA ASP A 253 -2.98 -7.60 15.10
C ASP A 253 -2.21 -8.49 16.08
N THR A 254 -1.16 -7.94 16.64
CA THR A 254 -0.19 -8.64 17.48
C THR A 254 -0.49 -8.48 18.97
N HIS A 255 -1.75 -8.57 19.38
CA HIS A 255 -2.19 -8.45 20.79
C HIS A 255 -1.42 -9.33 21.79
N ARG A 256 -0.92 -10.47 21.34
CA ARG A 256 -0.12 -11.40 22.11
C ARG A 256 1.20 -11.61 21.42
N GLU A 257 2.28 -11.72 22.22
CA GLU A 257 3.60 -12.08 21.72
C GLU A 257 4.13 -11.16 20.60
N GLN A 258 3.84 -9.87 20.69
CA GLN A 258 4.25 -8.90 19.64
C GLN A 258 5.75 -9.01 19.36
N ALA A 259 6.59 -9.13 20.36
CA ALA A 259 8.04 -9.24 20.19
C ALA A 259 8.47 -10.37 19.24
N SER A 260 7.71 -11.47 19.18
CA SER A 260 8.01 -12.61 18.30
C SER A 260 7.28 -12.53 16.95
N GLN A 261 6.06 -12.01 16.92
CA GLN A 261 5.20 -12.00 15.72
C GLN A 261 5.48 -10.81 14.82
N PHE A 262 5.73 -9.64 15.41
CA PHE A 262 5.91 -8.39 14.65
C PHE A 262 7.08 -8.49 13.67
N GLY A 263 8.19 -9.10 14.07
CA GLY A 263 9.35 -9.29 13.20
C GLY A 263 9.03 -10.07 11.92
N SER A 264 8.15 -11.06 11.96
CA SER A 264 7.74 -11.82 10.78
C SER A 264 7.02 -10.93 9.77
N VAL A 265 5.97 -10.21 10.21
CA VAL A 265 5.17 -9.37 9.29
C VAL A 265 5.93 -8.13 8.82
N ALA A 266 6.82 -7.56 9.65
CA ALA A 266 7.70 -6.46 9.25
C ALA A 266 8.71 -6.91 8.20
N GLY A 267 9.25 -8.12 8.34
CA GLY A 267 10.12 -8.73 7.33
C GLY A 267 9.40 -9.01 6.02
N GLU A 268 8.15 -9.49 6.07
CA GLU A 268 7.32 -9.69 4.88
C GLU A 268 7.02 -8.38 4.15
N LEU A 269 6.69 -7.32 4.87
CA LEU A 269 6.50 -5.98 4.29
C LEU A 269 7.77 -5.51 3.58
N ALA A 270 8.92 -5.61 4.24
CA ALA A 270 10.19 -5.21 3.66
C ALA A 270 10.53 -6.02 2.40
N ALA A 271 10.35 -7.33 2.45
CA ALA A 271 10.56 -8.22 1.30
C ALA A 271 9.59 -7.91 0.16
N ALA A 272 8.33 -7.58 0.45
CA ALA A 272 7.34 -7.21 -0.56
C ALA A 272 7.72 -5.91 -1.28
N ILE A 273 8.16 -4.88 -0.54
CA ILE A 273 8.57 -3.60 -1.14
C ILE A 273 9.81 -3.80 -2.03
N VAL A 274 10.79 -4.58 -1.58
CA VAL A 274 11.97 -4.90 -2.39
C VAL A 274 11.57 -5.67 -3.66
N ALA A 275 10.71 -6.68 -3.53
CA ALA A 275 10.23 -7.47 -4.66
C ALA A 275 9.41 -6.64 -5.66
N LEU A 276 8.64 -5.66 -5.18
CA LEU A 276 7.93 -4.70 -6.02
C LEU A 276 8.91 -3.82 -6.81
N LYS A 277 9.95 -3.28 -6.14
CA LYS A 277 11.02 -2.51 -6.78
C LYS A 277 11.67 -3.30 -7.90
N ASP A 278 12.07 -4.53 -7.60
CA ASP A 278 12.73 -5.41 -8.56
C ASP A 278 11.82 -5.74 -9.76
N ALA A 279 10.55 -6.02 -9.52
CA ALA A 279 9.58 -6.32 -10.56
C ALA A 279 9.25 -5.11 -11.45
N LEU A 280 9.25 -3.91 -10.90
CA LEU A 280 9.08 -2.67 -11.66
C LEU A 280 10.29 -2.35 -12.53
N GLY A 281 11.49 -2.68 -12.07
CA GLY A 281 12.73 -2.23 -12.69
C GLY A 281 12.99 -0.73 -12.48
N ALA A 282 14.19 -0.27 -12.78
CA ALA A 282 14.67 1.06 -12.42
C ALA A 282 13.79 2.20 -12.96
N ASP A 283 13.44 2.15 -14.24
CA ASP A 283 12.69 3.22 -14.92
C ASP A 283 11.26 3.39 -14.39
N ALA A 284 10.56 2.28 -14.16
CA ALA A 284 9.20 2.34 -13.61
C ALA A 284 9.23 2.68 -12.12
N TRP A 285 10.19 2.11 -11.36
CA TRP A 285 10.37 2.43 -9.94
C TRP A 285 10.59 3.93 -9.69
N ALA A 286 11.45 4.58 -10.48
CA ALA A 286 11.72 6.02 -10.35
C ALA A 286 10.47 6.92 -10.52
N ARG A 287 9.37 6.34 -11.03
CA ARG A 287 8.09 7.03 -11.28
C ARG A 287 6.94 6.39 -10.51
N THR A 288 7.26 5.61 -9.48
CA THR A 288 6.27 4.93 -8.63
C THR A 288 6.32 5.50 -7.22
N VAL A 289 5.15 5.78 -6.65
CA VAL A 289 4.97 6.05 -5.22
C VAL A 289 4.32 4.83 -4.58
N VAL A 290 4.86 4.38 -3.46
CA VAL A 290 4.33 3.26 -2.68
C VAL A 290 3.91 3.76 -1.31
#